data_5f36987ac984c2723dc0f30dfc7adf3e
#
_entry.id   5f36987ac984c2723dc0f30dfc7adf3e
#
_cell.length_a   1.000
_cell.length_b   1.000
_cell.length_c   1.000
_cell.angle_alpha   90.00
_cell.angle_beta   90.00
_cell.angle_gamma   90.00
#
_symmetry.space_group_name_H-M   'P 1'
#
loop_
_entity.id
_entity.type
_entity.pdbx_description
1 polymer ?
#
loop_
_entity_poly.entity_id
_entity_poly.type
_entity_poly.pdbx_seq_one_letter_code
_entity_poly.pdbx_strand_id
1 'polypeptide(L)'
;MWKVTAFVGNNIVVAQIIWEGLWMNCIVQSTGQMQCKVYDSMLALPQDLQAARALMVVSVLVAAGALLVGIVGARCTTCVEDEASKARVAVGSGALFAFAGLLCLVPVCWSAHAIIRDFYNPLVTDAQKRELGAALYVGWAAAGLLGLGGGLLCCSCPKADRTYSAHYTAAASHPRSDYPSKNYV
;
A
#
# COMPACT_ATOMS: atom_id res chain seq x y z
N MET A 1 -2.36 -13.55 12.76
CA MET A 1 -1.80 -13.62 14.09
C MET A 1 -0.82 -12.50 14.28
N TRP A 2 -1.17 -11.55 15.13
CA TRP A 2 -0.46 -10.27 15.29
C TRP A 2 0.59 -10.35 16.39
N LYS A 3 0.21 -10.94 17.53
CA LYS A 3 1.08 -11.20 18.68
C LYS A 3 0.96 -12.66 19.09
N VAL A 4 2.04 -13.22 19.61
CA VAL A 4 2.10 -14.61 20.12
C VAL A 4 2.72 -14.60 21.52
N THR A 5 2.30 -15.51 22.39
CA THR A 5 2.94 -15.65 23.72
C THR A 5 4.41 -16.03 23.56
N ALA A 6 5.30 -15.28 24.20
CA ALA A 6 6.73 -15.60 24.25
C ALA A 6 6.99 -16.71 25.27
N PHE A 7 7.79 -17.70 24.89
CA PHE A 7 8.32 -18.70 25.84
C PHE A 7 9.66 -18.19 26.38
N VAL A 8 9.63 -17.62 27.59
CA VAL A 8 10.83 -17.14 28.26
C VAL A 8 11.14 -18.02 29.45
N GLY A 9 12.30 -18.69 29.42
CA GLY A 9 12.82 -19.51 30.53
C GLY A 9 12.17 -20.89 30.71
N ASN A 10 12.50 -21.57 31.80
CA ASN A 10 12.05 -22.93 32.13
C ASN A 10 10.60 -23.02 32.63
N ASN A 11 9.78 -21.98 32.47
CA ASN A 11 8.40 -21.98 32.92
C ASN A 11 7.49 -22.75 31.96
N ILE A 12 7.65 -24.07 31.93
CA ILE A 12 6.78 -25.03 31.24
C ILE A 12 5.36 -25.09 31.87
N VAL A 13 5.12 -24.36 32.95
CA VAL A 13 3.90 -24.49 33.77
C VAL A 13 2.67 -23.84 33.12
N VAL A 14 2.83 -22.95 32.15
CA VAL A 14 1.69 -22.36 31.41
C VAL A 14 1.65 -22.94 30.01
N ALA A 15 1.12 -24.13 29.88
CA ALA A 15 0.94 -24.83 28.59
C ALA A 15 -0.18 -24.19 27.71
N GLN A 16 -0.30 -22.87 27.73
CA GLN A 16 -1.27 -22.14 26.91
C GLN A 16 -0.54 -21.19 25.98
N ILE A 17 -0.68 -21.42 24.67
CA ILE A 17 -0.21 -20.50 23.65
C ILE A 17 -1.37 -19.59 23.28
N ILE A 18 -1.22 -18.29 23.52
CA ILE A 18 -2.21 -17.29 23.17
C ILE A 18 -1.76 -16.60 21.89
N TRP A 19 -2.63 -16.62 20.89
CA TRP A 19 -2.43 -16.00 19.59
C TRP A 19 -3.38 -14.82 19.47
N GLU A 20 -2.86 -13.62 19.58
CA GLU A 20 -3.66 -12.41 19.43
C GLU A 20 -3.63 -11.93 17.99
N GLY A 21 -4.79 -11.89 17.34
CA GLY A 21 -4.99 -11.32 16.02
C GLY A 21 -5.64 -9.94 16.07
N LEU A 22 -5.75 -9.27 14.92
CA LEU A 22 -6.52 -8.03 14.84
C LEU A 22 -8.02 -8.25 15.06
N TRP A 23 -8.56 -9.40 14.68
CA TRP A 23 -10.01 -9.66 14.66
C TRP A 23 -10.46 -10.69 15.68
N MET A 24 -9.60 -11.61 16.03
CA MET A 24 -9.89 -12.71 16.95
C MET A 24 -8.69 -13.03 17.83
N ASN A 25 -8.97 -13.62 18.98
CA ASN A 25 -7.98 -14.17 19.89
C ASN A 25 -8.13 -15.69 19.91
N CYS A 26 -7.04 -16.44 19.79
CA CYS A 26 -7.04 -17.89 19.83
C CYS A 26 -6.15 -18.37 20.97
N ILE A 27 -6.63 -19.35 21.71
CA ILE A 27 -5.92 -19.99 22.82
C ILE A 27 -5.76 -21.47 22.49
N VAL A 28 -4.55 -21.95 22.51
CA VAL A 28 -4.24 -23.37 22.40
C VAL A 28 -4.02 -23.92 23.80
N GLN A 29 -4.85 -24.88 24.21
CA GLN A 29 -4.73 -25.54 25.49
C GLN A 29 -3.73 -26.71 25.41
N SER A 30 -3.29 -27.22 26.58
CA SER A 30 -2.39 -28.36 26.69
C SER A 30 -2.93 -29.64 26.03
N THR A 31 -4.24 -29.72 25.81
CA THR A 31 -4.93 -30.83 25.11
C THR A 31 -4.77 -30.75 23.59
N GLY A 32 -4.10 -29.70 23.05
CA GLY A 32 -3.96 -29.45 21.60
C GLY A 32 -5.19 -28.83 20.96
N GLN A 33 -6.27 -28.59 21.70
CA GLN A 33 -7.46 -27.92 21.17
C GLN A 33 -7.22 -26.41 21.04
N MET A 34 -7.51 -25.87 19.86
CA MET A 34 -7.47 -24.43 19.60
C MET A 34 -8.90 -23.88 19.72
N GLN A 35 -9.07 -22.93 20.62
CA GLN A 35 -10.32 -22.19 20.77
C GLN A 35 -10.09 -20.74 20.33
N CYS A 36 -10.83 -20.30 19.32
CA CYS A 36 -10.78 -18.94 18.82
C CYS A 36 -12.07 -18.20 19.17
N LYS A 37 -11.93 -17.00 19.71
CA LYS A 37 -13.02 -16.10 20.04
C LYS A 37 -12.84 -14.77 19.34
N VAL A 38 -13.88 -14.31 18.65
CA VAL A 38 -13.96 -12.95 18.12
C VAL A 38 -14.14 -11.99 19.30
N TYR A 39 -13.56 -10.81 19.23
CA TYR A 39 -13.69 -9.82 20.29
C TYR A 39 -15.15 -9.36 20.42
N ASP A 40 -15.71 -9.47 21.62
CA ASP A 40 -17.12 -9.16 21.91
C ASP A 40 -17.42 -7.66 21.79
N SER A 41 -16.44 -6.79 22.08
CA SER A 41 -16.59 -5.33 22.00
C SER A 41 -15.37 -4.69 21.38
N MET A 42 -15.61 -3.82 20.41
CA MET A 42 -14.56 -3.00 19.80
C MET A 42 -13.97 -1.98 20.77
N LEU A 43 -14.77 -1.49 21.72
CA LEU A 43 -14.36 -0.49 22.69
C LEU A 43 -13.52 -1.05 23.84
N ALA A 44 -13.61 -2.36 24.10
CA ALA A 44 -12.82 -3.04 25.12
C ALA A 44 -11.39 -3.39 24.65
N LEU A 45 -11.07 -3.19 23.35
CA LEU A 45 -9.73 -3.42 22.84
C LEU A 45 -8.76 -2.31 23.24
N PRO A 46 -7.46 -2.65 23.43
CA PRO A 46 -6.41 -1.67 23.54
C PRO A 46 -6.44 -0.70 22.34
N GLN A 47 -6.24 0.57 22.59
CA GLN A 47 -6.29 1.62 21.55
C GLN A 47 -5.35 1.33 20.36
N ASP A 48 -4.21 0.69 20.64
CA ASP A 48 -3.24 0.29 19.61
C ASP A 48 -3.83 -0.68 18.57
N LEU A 49 -4.59 -1.68 19.02
CA LEU A 49 -5.24 -2.65 18.12
C LEU A 49 -6.42 -2.01 17.37
N GLN A 50 -7.12 -1.08 18.01
CA GLN A 50 -8.21 -0.34 17.38
C GLN A 50 -7.70 0.54 16.23
N ALA A 51 -6.63 1.30 16.49
CA ALA A 51 -5.97 2.12 15.48
C ALA A 51 -5.37 1.26 14.35
N ALA A 52 -4.73 0.14 14.70
CA ALA A 52 -4.17 -0.78 13.71
C ALA A 52 -5.25 -1.37 12.78
N ARG A 53 -6.43 -1.74 13.30
CA ARG A 53 -7.57 -2.18 12.48
C ARG A 53 -8.00 -1.11 11.48
N ALA A 54 -8.24 0.11 11.97
CA ALA A 54 -8.69 1.22 11.14
C ALA A 54 -7.70 1.50 10.00
N LEU A 55 -6.40 1.61 10.32
CA LEU A 55 -5.37 1.87 9.34
C LEU A 55 -5.21 0.74 8.32
N MET A 56 -5.31 -0.53 8.75
CA MET A 56 -5.24 -1.67 7.84
C MET A 56 -6.43 -1.71 6.88
N VAL A 57 -7.65 -1.46 7.37
CA VAL A 57 -8.85 -1.39 6.51
C VAL A 57 -8.72 -0.27 5.48
N VAL A 58 -8.32 0.93 5.92
CA VAL A 58 -8.12 2.06 5.00
C VAL A 58 -7.03 1.76 3.98
N SER A 59 -5.91 1.15 4.40
CA SER A 59 -4.84 0.73 3.49
C SER A 59 -5.34 -0.22 2.40
N VAL A 60 -6.13 -1.23 2.76
CA VAL A 60 -6.69 -2.19 1.80
C VAL A 60 -7.65 -1.51 0.83
N LEU A 61 -8.52 -0.62 1.32
CA LEU A 61 -9.46 0.13 0.46
C LEU A 61 -8.72 1.05 -0.52
N VAL A 62 -7.70 1.76 -0.06
CA VAL A 62 -6.86 2.61 -0.92
C VAL A 62 -6.11 1.78 -1.95
N ALA A 63 -5.54 0.62 -1.56
CA ALA A 63 -4.85 -0.28 -2.48
C ALA A 63 -5.80 -0.85 -3.55
N ALA A 64 -7.02 -1.23 -3.17
CA ALA A 64 -8.05 -1.69 -4.11
C ALA A 64 -8.45 -0.57 -5.08
N GLY A 65 -8.65 0.65 -4.59
CA GLY A 65 -8.91 1.83 -5.43
C GLY A 65 -7.75 2.11 -6.39
N ALA A 66 -6.50 2.06 -5.90
CA ALA A 66 -5.31 2.22 -6.72
C ALA A 66 -5.21 1.16 -7.83
N LEU A 67 -5.60 -0.09 -7.53
CA LEU A 67 -5.63 -1.17 -8.51
C LEU A 67 -6.65 -0.87 -9.63
N LEU A 68 -7.86 -0.45 -9.28
CA LEU A 68 -8.88 -0.09 -10.27
C LEU A 68 -8.43 1.06 -11.17
N VAL A 69 -7.87 2.12 -10.57
CA VAL A 69 -7.30 3.25 -11.32
C VAL A 69 -6.13 2.78 -12.21
N GLY A 70 -5.28 1.89 -11.72
CA GLY A 70 -4.17 1.33 -12.47
C GLY A 70 -4.62 0.50 -13.68
N ILE A 71 -5.68 -0.29 -13.53
CA ILE A 71 -6.27 -1.06 -14.65
C ILE A 71 -6.81 -0.12 -15.73
N VAL A 72 -7.51 0.96 -15.35
CA VAL A 72 -8.03 1.96 -16.30
C VAL A 72 -6.89 2.69 -17.02
N GLY A 73 -5.79 2.98 -16.32
CA GLY A 73 -4.59 3.62 -16.88
C GLY A 73 -3.66 2.67 -17.64
N ALA A 74 -3.92 1.36 -17.63
CA ALA A 74 -3.07 0.40 -18.30
C ALA A 74 -3.13 0.55 -19.83
N ARG A 75 -1.99 0.34 -20.51
CA ARG A 75 -1.89 0.47 -21.96
C ARG A 75 -2.81 -0.48 -22.73
N CYS A 76 -3.21 -1.58 -22.11
CA CYS A 76 -4.10 -2.59 -22.71
C CYS A 76 -5.58 -2.21 -22.67
N THR A 77 -5.96 -1.14 -21.97
CA THR A 77 -7.36 -0.70 -21.85
C THR A 77 -7.65 0.44 -22.83
N THR A 78 -8.76 0.35 -23.55
CA THR A 78 -9.23 1.36 -24.50
C THR A 78 -10.02 2.50 -23.85
N CYS A 79 -10.13 2.49 -22.51
CA CYS A 79 -10.94 3.47 -21.76
C CYS A 79 -10.41 4.92 -21.86
N VAL A 80 -9.13 5.10 -22.13
CA VAL A 80 -8.50 6.42 -22.32
C VAL A 80 -7.73 6.37 -23.62
N GLU A 81 -8.08 7.23 -24.59
CA GLU A 81 -7.44 7.25 -25.91
C GLU A 81 -6.12 8.02 -25.92
N ASP A 82 -6.01 9.03 -25.04
CA ASP A 82 -4.86 9.94 -25.00
C ASP A 82 -3.71 9.35 -24.18
N GLU A 83 -2.56 9.16 -24.80
CA GLU A 83 -1.35 8.60 -24.18
C GLU A 83 -0.83 9.44 -23.00
N ALA A 84 -0.95 10.78 -23.09
CA ALA A 84 -0.53 11.67 -22.00
C ALA A 84 -1.43 11.52 -20.78
N SER A 85 -2.73 11.31 -20.98
CA SER A 85 -3.70 11.06 -19.92
C SER A 85 -3.47 9.70 -19.28
N LYS A 86 -3.17 8.65 -20.05
CA LYS A 86 -2.80 7.32 -19.53
C LYS A 86 -1.58 7.40 -18.61
N ALA A 87 -0.56 8.12 -19.02
CA ALA A 87 0.65 8.31 -18.21
C ALA A 87 0.33 8.97 -16.86
N ARG A 88 -0.51 10.02 -16.85
CA ARG A 88 -0.92 10.69 -15.61
C ARG A 88 -1.71 9.77 -14.68
N VAL A 89 -2.64 8.98 -15.23
CA VAL A 89 -3.44 8.00 -14.47
C VAL A 89 -2.52 6.92 -13.87
N ALA A 90 -1.54 6.43 -14.61
CA ALA A 90 -0.57 5.45 -14.12
C ALA A 90 0.28 6.01 -12.97
N VAL A 91 0.76 7.26 -13.07
CA VAL A 91 1.49 7.92 -11.97
C VAL A 91 0.58 8.10 -10.75
N GLY A 92 -0.66 8.54 -10.95
CA GLY A 92 -1.63 8.69 -9.88
C GLY A 92 -1.89 7.36 -9.14
N SER A 93 -2.08 6.28 -9.89
CA SER A 93 -2.21 4.93 -9.34
C SER A 93 -0.95 4.51 -8.55
N GLY A 94 0.24 4.77 -9.10
CA GLY A 94 1.50 4.48 -8.42
C GLY A 94 1.65 5.23 -7.09
N ALA A 95 1.28 6.51 -7.06
CA ALA A 95 1.28 7.30 -5.83
C ALA A 95 0.29 6.77 -4.78
N LEU A 96 -0.90 6.34 -5.22
CA LEU A 96 -1.89 5.72 -4.33
C LEU A 96 -1.40 4.39 -3.76
N PHE A 97 -0.70 3.55 -4.54
CA PHE A 97 -0.08 2.32 -4.04
C PHE A 97 1.01 2.61 -3.01
N ALA A 98 1.88 3.58 -3.26
CA ALA A 98 2.90 3.99 -2.30
C ALA A 98 2.27 4.50 -1.00
N PHE A 99 1.20 5.30 -1.10
CA PHE A 99 0.45 5.78 0.06
C PHE A 99 -0.21 4.64 0.84
N ALA A 100 -0.84 3.68 0.16
CA ALA A 100 -1.40 2.48 0.80
C ALA A 100 -0.32 1.66 1.53
N GLY A 101 0.87 1.52 0.93
CA GLY A 101 2.02 0.88 1.56
C GLY A 101 2.45 1.58 2.85
N LEU A 102 2.49 2.91 2.86
CA LEU A 102 2.79 3.69 4.08
C LEU A 102 1.72 3.50 5.15
N LEU A 103 0.43 3.52 4.78
CA LEU A 103 -0.67 3.27 5.71
C LEU A 103 -0.61 1.87 6.33
N CYS A 104 -0.16 0.86 5.59
CA CYS A 104 0.09 -0.48 6.09
C CYS A 104 1.31 -0.54 7.02
N LEU A 105 2.38 0.18 6.67
CA LEU A 105 3.64 0.15 7.42
C LEU A 105 3.50 0.75 8.83
N VAL A 106 2.73 1.84 8.96
CA VAL A 106 2.57 2.54 10.24
C VAL A 106 2.04 1.61 11.35
N PRO A 107 0.91 0.91 11.24
CA PRO A 107 0.41 0.05 12.31
C PRO A 107 1.31 -1.16 12.57
N VAL A 108 1.97 -1.68 11.54
CA VAL A 108 2.89 -2.82 11.68
C VAL A 108 4.13 -2.42 12.49
N CYS A 109 4.76 -1.29 12.15
CA CYS A 109 5.92 -0.78 12.90
C CYS A 109 5.56 -0.35 14.33
N TRP A 110 4.42 0.31 14.49
CA TRP A 110 3.93 0.71 15.83
C TRP A 110 3.72 -0.52 16.72
N SER A 111 3.02 -1.54 16.22
CA SER A 111 2.78 -2.77 16.98
C SER A 111 4.08 -3.50 17.30
N ALA A 112 5.00 -3.58 16.33
CA ALA A 112 6.32 -4.18 16.56
C ALA A 112 7.08 -3.44 17.66
N HIS A 113 7.10 -2.10 17.61
CA HIS A 113 7.74 -1.28 18.64
C HIS A 113 7.13 -1.51 20.03
N ALA A 114 5.79 -1.53 20.13
CA ALA A 114 5.10 -1.79 21.39
C ALA A 114 5.44 -3.17 21.97
N ILE A 115 5.44 -4.22 21.13
CA ILE A 115 5.78 -5.58 21.54
C ILE A 115 7.23 -5.65 22.03
N ILE A 116 8.17 -5.06 21.31
CA ILE A 116 9.60 -5.04 21.69
C ILE A 116 9.79 -4.29 23.00
N ARG A 117 9.16 -3.14 23.16
CA ARG A 117 9.24 -2.34 24.40
C ARG A 117 8.70 -3.12 25.60
N ASP A 118 7.56 -3.80 25.43
CA ASP A 118 6.95 -4.59 26.50
C ASP A 118 7.80 -5.82 26.85
N PHE A 119 8.48 -6.41 25.86
CA PHE A 119 9.37 -7.56 26.06
C PHE A 119 10.59 -7.22 26.94
N TYR A 120 11.18 -6.03 26.76
CA TYR A 120 12.33 -5.57 27.53
C TYR A 120 11.95 -4.86 28.84
N ASN A 121 10.65 -4.67 29.10
CA ASN A 121 10.21 -4.03 30.33
C ASN A 121 10.34 -5.01 31.53
N PRO A 122 11.16 -4.71 32.55
CA PRO A 122 11.32 -5.58 33.70
C PRO A 122 10.07 -5.69 34.60
N LEU A 123 9.10 -4.78 34.43
CA LEU A 123 7.85 -4.78 35.19
C LEU A 123 6.83 -5.79 34.62
N VAL A 124 7.04 -6.26 33.40
CA VAL A 124 6.15 -7.23 32.73
C VAL A 124 6.59 -8.64 33.12
N THR A 125 5.67 -9.42 33.68
CA THR A 125 5.96 -10.82 34.03
C THR A 125 6.25 -11.66 32.80
N ASP A 126 7.13 -12.64 32.90
CA ASP A 126 7.54 -13.49 31.76
C ASP A 126 6.36 -14.20 31.09
N ALA A 127 5.29 -14.49 31.84
CA ALA A 127 4.06 -15.04 31.29
C ALA A 127 3.25 -14.07 30.40
N GLN A 128 3.49 -12.77 30.54
CA GLN A 128 2.80 -11.73 29.76
C GLN A 128 3.62 -11.22 28.59
N LYS A 129 4.88 -11.65 28.45
CA LYS A 129 5.71 -11.27 27.33
C LYS A 129 5.15 -11.83 26.03
N ARG A 130 5.13 -10.99 25.02
CA ARG A 130 4.64 -11.33 23.68
C ARG A 130 5.78 -11.24 22.68
N GLU A 131 5.69 -12.06 21.63
CA GLU A 131 6.57 -12.04 20.48
C GLU A 131 5.86 -11.53 19.23
N LEU A 132 6.64 -11.16 18.21
CA LEU A 132 6.16 -10.72 16.92
C LEU A 132 5.43 -11.87 16.20
N GLY A 133 4.15 -11.68 15.90
CA GLY A 133 3.37 -12.65 15.13
C GLY A 133 3.72 -12.65 13.64
N ALA A 134 3.49 -13.77 12.97
CA ALA A 134 3.75 -13.92 11.53
C ALA A 134 3.05 -12.84 10.67
N ALA A 135 1.91 -12.32 11.09
CA ALA A 135 1.19 -11.28 10.36
C ALA A 135 1.96 -9.97 10.24
N LEU A 136 2.85 -9.64 11.20
CA LEU A 136 3.70 -8.45 11.12
C LEU A 136 4.74 -8.58 10.00
N TYR A 137 5.34 -9.76 9.86
CA TYR A 137 6.31 -10.03 8.78
C TYR A 137 5.63 -9.97 7.40
N VAL A 138 4.43 -10.54 7.28
CA VAL A 138 3.60 -10.43 6.06
C VAL A 138 3.22 -8.97 5.80
N GLY A 139 2.91 -8.20 6.84
CA GLY A 139 2.60 -6.78 6.74
C GLY A 139 3.77 -5.96 6.19
N TRP A 140 5.00 -6.21 6.67
CA TRP A 140 6.20 -5.54 6.12
C TRP A 140 6.45 -5.93 4.66
N ALA A 141 6.32 -7.22 4.32
CA ALA A 141 6.47 -7.68 2.94
C ALA A 141 5.43 -7.02 2.03
N ALA A 142 4.17 -6.98 2.44
CA ALA A 142 3.09 -6.35 1.68
C ALA A 142 3.33 -4.84 1.48
N ALA A 143 3.72 -4.12 2.54
CA ALA A 143 4.05 -2.71 2.45
C ALA A 143 5.24 -2.44 1.51
N GLY A 144 6.28 -3.28 1.57
CA GLY A 144 7.41 -3.23 0.65
C GLY A 144 7.01 -3.45 -0.81
N LEU A 145 6.18 -4.47 -1.08
CA LEU A 145 5.67 -4.74 -2.43
C LEU A 145 4.80 -3.61 -2.96
N LEU A 146 3.91 -3.04 -2.13
CA LEU A 146 3.10 -1.88 -2.50
C LEU A 146 3.97 -0.65 -2.83
N GLY A 147 5.00 -0.41 -2.02
CA GLY A 147 5.95 0.69 -2.24
C GLY A 147 6.77 0.50 -3.52
N LEU A 148 7.31 -0.70 -3.75
CA LEU A 148 8.05 -1.04 -4.96
C LEU A 148 7.17 -0.97 -6.21
N GLY A 149 5.97 -1.55 -6.16
CA GLY A 149 5.02 -1.51 -7.27
C GLY A 149 4.60 -0.09 -7.61
N GLY A 150 4.28 0.72 -6.58
CA GLY A 150 3.98 2.13 -6.74
C GLY A 150 5.14 2.93 -7.34
N GLY A 151 6.36 2.69 -6.85
CA GLY A 151 7.58 3.33 -7.37
C GLY A 151 7.86 2.97 -8.83
N LEU A 152 7.73 1.69 -9.19
CA LEU A 152 7.90 1.23 -10.57
C LEU A 152 6.87 1.88 -11.51
N LEU A 153 5.60 1.98 -11.10
CA LEU A 153 4.57 2.67 -11.88
C LEU A 153 4.88 4.16 -12.08
N CYS A 154 5.38 4.84 -11.05
CA CYS A 154 5.79 6.23 -11.16
C CYS A 154 7.02 6.42 -12.08
N CYS A 155 7.96 5.47 -12.06
CA CYS A 155 9.17 5.54 -12.88
C CYS A 155 8.96 5.09 -14.33
N SER A 156 7.96 4.22 -14.58
CA SER A 156 7.68 3.66 -15.91
C SER A 156 6.96 4.63 -16.84
N CYS A 157 6.59 5.84 -16.37
CA CYS A 157 6.07 6.87 -17.26
C CYS A 157 7.20 7.41 -18.12
N PRO A 158 7.08 7.35 -19.46
CA PRO A 158 7.98 8.10 -20.33
C PRO A 158 7.90 9.56 -19.89
N LYS A 159 9.06 10.17 -19.65
CA LYS A 159 9.14 11.62 -19.48
C LYS A 159 8.33 12.20 -20.63
N ALA A 160 7.28 12.96 -20.29
CA ALA A 160 6.60 13.76 -21.28
C ALA A 160 7.69 14.61 -21.92
N ASP A 161 8.13 14.20 -23.10
CA ASP A 161 8.92 15.10 -23.93
C ASP A 161 8.06 16.35 -23.97
N ARG A 162 8.58 17.40 -23.38
CA ARG A 162 8.08 18.74 -23.67
C ARG A 162 8.26 18.86 -25.19
N THR A 163 7.22 18.47 -25.90
CA THR A 163 7.09 18.75 -27.29
C THR A 163 7.24 20.27 -27.34
N TYR A 164 8.43 20.68 -27.70
CA TYR A 164 8.66 22.07 -28.14
C TYR A 164 7.52 22.29 -29.11
N SER A 165 6.53 23.03 -28.71
CA SER A 165 5.62 23.69 -29.63
C SER A 165 6.52 24.60 -30.48
N ALA A 166 7.08 24.00 -31.51
CA ALA A 166 7.69 24.77 -32.57
C ALA A 166 6.54 25.62 -33.09
N HIS A 167 6.57 26.86 -32.69
CA HIS A 167 5.77 27.90 -33.24
C HIS A 167 6.16 27.92 -34.72
N TYR A 168 5.44 27.18 -35.54
CA TYR A 168 5.47 27.35 -36.97
C TYR A 168 4.92 28.75 -37.23
N THR A 169 5.81 29.71 -37.22
CA THR A 169 5.56 30.99 -37.88
C THR A 169 5.35 30.61 -39.33
N ALA A 170 4.11 30.55 -39.75
CA ALA A 170 3.76 30.45 -41.16
C ALA A 170 4.45 31.64 -41.85
N ALA A 171 5.54 31.32 -42.54
CA ALA A 171 6.17 32.30 -43.41
C ALA A 171 5.13 32.68 -44.45
N ALA A 172 4.68 33.87 -44.29
CA ALA A 172 3.73 34.50 -45.17
C ALA A 172 4.27 34.58 -46.60
N SER A 173 3.36 34.35 -47.50
CA SER A 173 3.24 34.99 -48.80
C SER A 173 4.37 34.80 -49.77
N HIS A 174 4.18 33.84 -50.64
CA HIS A 174 4.69 33.96 -52.00
C HIS A 174 4.08 35.19 -52.68
N PRO A 175 4.87 36.08 -53.24
CA PRO A 175 4.33 37.13 -54.09
C PRO A 175 3.80 36.49 -55.38
N ARG A 176 2.59 36.83 -55.71
CA ARG A 176 1.88 36.51 -56.93
C ARG A 176 2.66 37.12 -58.07
N SER A 177 3.31 36.29 -58.90
CA SER A 177 3.89 36.75 -60.19
C SER A 177 2.75 36.97 -61.16
N ASP A 178 2.53 38.23 -61.49
CA ASP A 178 1.72 38.66 -62.63
C ASP A 178 2.37 38.17 -63.93
N TYR A 179 1.76 37.21 -64.60
CA TYR A 179 2.06 36.89 -65.98
C TYR A 179 1.17 37.75 -66.87
N PRO A 180 1.75 38.54 -67.75
CA PRO A 180 0.98 39.30 -68.77
C PRO A 180 0.44 38.29 -69.80
N SER A 181 -0.84 38.30 -69.95
CA SER A 181 -1.58 37.60 -71.02
C SER A 181 -1.18 38.19 -72.37
N LYS A 182 -0.46 37.44 -73.21
CA LYS A 182 -0.25 37.78 -74.61
C LYS A 182 -1.43 37.29 -75.42
N ASN A 183 -2.26 38.21 -75.87
CA ASN A 183 -3.24 37.99 -76.95
C ASN A 183 -2.50 37.74 -78.25
N TYR A 184 -2.78 36.59 -78.88
CA TYR A 184 -2.51 36.35 -80.29
C TYR A 184 -3.81 36.39 -81.07
N VAL A 185 -3.84 37.26 -82.07
CA VAL A 185 -4.81 37.35 -83.15
C VAL A 185 -4.59 36.20 -84.12
#